data_3c619dbf2b80b2f18ee8ff9b12f9022d
#
_entry.id   3c619dbf2b80b2f18ee8ff9b12f9022d
#
_cell.length_a   1.000
_cell.length_b   1.000
_cell.length_c   1.000
_cell.angle_alpha   90.00
_cell.angle_beta   90.00
_cell.angle_gamma   90.00
#
_symmetry.space_group_name_H-M   'P 1'
#
loop_
_entity.id
_entity.type
_entity.pdbx_description
1 polymer ?
#
loop_
_entity_poly.entity_id
_entity_poly.type
_entity_poly.pdbx_seq_one_letter_code
_entity_poly.pdbx_strand_id
1 'polypeptide(L)'
;MLAVASQREKRQPERSYLIGMYRHLDDEKIIETLQRLRGRIVERFPGSSLSKVSEELLTVAREAASHVQYLASPSWPIRASVGLAILVMLAGVGAAVFRIRLIPGSGGWPELVQGVEAAINDVVFIGIAIFFLLTIETRMKRRRALRALHQLRSIAHVVDMHQLTKDPEQLLSNPPSTASSPVRTMSKGELGRYLDYCSEMLSVTSKIAALYVERFDDPVTLSAVNEIESLTAGLSRKIWQKITMLNV
;
A
#
# COMPACT_ATOMS: atom_id res chain seq x y z
N MET A 1 -9.14 -51.78 9.41
CA MET A 1 -9.93 -50.66 8.86
C MET A 1 -9.88 -49.37 9.71
N LEU A 2 -9.57 -49.44 11.01
CA LEU A 2 -9.52 -48.27 11.93
C LEU A 2 -8.24 -47.41 11.85
N ALA A 3 -7.13 -47.95 11.35
CA ALA A 3 -5.85 -47.19 11.24
C ALA A 3 -5.77 -46.22 10.07
N VAL A 4 -6.59 -46.40 9.03
CA VAL A 4 -6.61 -45.53 7.83
C VAL A 4 -7.45 -44.25 8.07
N ALA A 5 -8.46 -44.33 8.94
CA ALA A 5 -9.29 -43.18 9.31
C ALA A 5 -8.52 -42.16 10.15
N SER A 6 -7.66 -42.60 11.07
CA SER A 6 -6.85 -41.73 11.94
C SER A 6 -5.77 -40.93 11.19
N GLN A 7 -5.27 -41.43 10.06
CA GLN A 7 -4.31 -40.70 9.23
C GLN A 7 -4.96 -39.62 8.32
N ARG A 8 -6.26 -39.76 8.01
CA ARG A 8 -6.99 -38.75 7.23
C ARG A 8 -7.35 -37.52 8.08
N GLU A 9 -7.63 -37.71 9.35
CA GLU A 9 -8.04 -36.62 10.24
C GLU A 9 -6.87 -35.70 10.63
N LYS A 10 -5.64 -36.22 10.71
CA LYS A 10 -4.43 -35.41 10.94
C LYS A 10 -3.94 -34.58 9.75
N ARG A 11 -4.40 -34.86 8.50
CA ARG A 11 -4.02 -34.11 7.30
C ARG A 11 -4.96 -32.96 6.96
N GLN A 12 -6.13 -32.85 7.58
CA GLN A 12 -7.08 -31.77 7.30
C GLN A 12 -6.68 -30.38 7.83
N PRO A 13 -6.07 -30.20 9.00
CA PRO A 13 -5.68 -28.87 9.47
C PRO A 13 -4.59 -28.23 8.62
N GLU A 14 -3.59 -29.00 8.13
CA GLU A 14 -2.52 -28.45 7.28
C GLU A 14 -3.03 -27.94 5.93
N ARG A 15 -4.02 -28.62 5.31
CA ARG A 15 -4.60 -28.17 4.04
C ARG A 15 -5.42 -26.89 4.17
N SER A 16 -6.10 -26.70 5.29
CA SER A 16 -6.88 -25.49 5.55
C SER A 16 -5.98 -24.28 5.80
N TYR A 17 -4.87 -24.45 6.51
CA TYR A 17 -3.86 -23.41 6.73
C TYR A 17 -3.14 -23.02 5.41
N LEU A 18 -2.82 -23.99 4.56
CA LEU A 18 -2.18 -23.74 3.27
C LEU A 18 -3.10 -23.01 2.27
N ILE A 19 -4.42 -23.24 2.29
CA ILE A 19 -5.37 -22.57 1.41
C ILE A 19 -5.53 -21.09 1.77
N GLY A 20 -5.41 -20.70 3.03
CA GLY A 20 -5.42 -19.29 3.47
C GLY A 20 -4.13 -18.55 3.15
N MET A 21 -2.99 -19.23 3.17
CA MET A 21 -1.66 -18.66 3.03
C MET A 21 -1.35 -18.06 1.62
N TYR A 22 -2.07 -18.48 0.57
CA TYR A 22 -1.88 -18.00 -0.80
C TYR A 22 -2.96 -16.98 -1.25
N ARG A 23 -3.86 -16.57 -0.36
CA ARG A 23 -4.93 -15.63 -0.71
C ARG A 23 -4.60 -14.17 -0.36
N HIS A 24 -3.52 -13.95 0.38
CA HIS A 24 -3.07 -12.62 0.83
C HIS A 24 -1.62 -12.41 0.44
N LEU A 25 -1.29 -11.16 0.11
CA LEU A 25 0.09 -10.75 -0.11
C LEU A 25 0.81 -10.69 1.24
N ASP A 26 1.98 -11.35 1.29
CA ASP A 26 2.83 -11.43 2.46
C ASP A 26 4.00 -10.45 2.28
N ASP A 27 4.05 -9.42 3.10
CA ASP A 27 5.06 -8.36 3.05
C ASP A 27 6.47 -8.91 3.34
N GLU A 28 6.62 -9.87 4.25
CA GLU A 28 7.91 -10.49 4.56
C GLU A 28 8.47 -11.26 3.35
N LYS A 29 7.62 -12.03 2.65
CA LYS A 29 8.01 -12.78 1.44
C LYS A 29 8.38 -11.85 0.27
N ILE A 30 7.69 -10.73 0.14
CA ILE A 30 8.03 -9.72 -0.87
C ILE A 30 9.40 -9.12 -0.56
N ILE A 31 9.67 -8.76 0.70
CA ILE A 31 10.96 -8.23 1.14
C ILE A 31 12.08 -9.27 0.94
N GLU A 32 11.86 -10.52 1.32
CA GLU A 32 12.83 -11.61 1.10
C GLU A 32 13.15 -11.81 -0.39
N THR A 33 12.12 -11.80 -1.24
CA THR A 33 12.28 -11.90 -2.69
C THR A 33 13.12 -10.75 -3.23
N LEU A 34 12.85 -9.53 -2.77
CA LEU A 34 13.60 -8.34 -3.16
C LEU A 34 15.05 -8.36 -2.65
N GLN A 35 15.30 -8.86 -1.44
CA GLN A 35 16.65 -9.05 -0.92
C GLN A 35 17.48 -10.01 -1.78
N ARG A 36 16.88 -11.12 -2.21
CA ARG A 36 17.52 -12.09 -3.12
C ARG A 36 17.79 -11.47 -4.49
N LEU A 37 16.84 -10.69 -5.01
CA LEU A 37 17.01 -9.97 -6.28
C LEU A 37 18.15 -8.97 -6.18
N ARG A 38 18.17 -8.13 -5.12
CA ARG A 38 19.27 -7.20 -4.85
C ARG A 38 20.61 -7.89 -4.77
N GLY A 39 20.71 -9.02 -4.06
CA GLY A 39 21.93 -9.83 -3.98
C GLY A 39 22.47 -10.19 -5.37
N ARG A 40 21.60 -10.74 -6.23
CA ARG A 40 21.94 -11.10 -7.62
C ARG A 40 22.39 -9.89 -8.46
N ILE A 41 21.76 -8.73 -8.26
CA ILE A 41 22.13 -7.48 -8.97
C ILE A 41 23.51 -7.01 -8.51
N VAL A 42 23.77 -6.96 -7.21
CA VAL A 42 25.05 -6.48 -6.64
C VAL A 42 26.20 -7.41 -7.03
N GLU A 43 26.02 -8.72 -7.01
CA GLU A 43 27.02 -9.70 -7.41
C GLU A 43 27.37 -9.60 -8.90
N ARG A 44 26.39 -9.36 -9.77
CA ARG A 44 26.61 -9.33 -11.23
C ARG A 44 27.02 -7.94 -11.74
N PHE A 45 26.50 -6.89 -11.15
CA PHE A 45 26.74 -5.50 -11.54
C PHE A 45 27.19 -4.66 -10.33
N PRO A 46 28.36 -4.95 -9.74
CA PRO A 46 28.84 -4.25 -8.55
C PRO A 46 29.01 -2.75 -8.82
N GLY A 47 28.52 -1.91 -7.89
CA GLY A 47 28.64 -0.45 -8.00
C GLY A 47 27.81 0.20 -9.10
N SER A 48 26.98 -0.56 -9.81
CA SER A 48 26.12 -0.02 -10.86
C SER A 48 25.00 0.87 -10.29
N SER A 49 24.46 1.75 -11.13
CA SER A 49 23.29 2.54 -10.76
C SER A 49 22.06 1.65 -10.46
N LEU A 50 21.93 0.51 -11.14
CA LEU A 50 20.86 -0.45 -10.88
C LEU A 50 20.97 -1.06 -9.48
N SER A 51 22.18 -1.34 -8.99
CA SER A 51 22.39 -1.84 -7.62
C SER A 51 21.93 -0.82 -6.58
N LYS A 52 22.17 0.48 -6.81
CA LYS A 52 21.70 1.55 -5.93
C LYS A 52 20.19 1.67 -5.92
N VAL A 53 19.54 1.58 -7.08
CA VAL A 53 18.07 1.59 -7.18
C VAL A 53 17.45 0.39 -6.50
N SER A 54 18.08 -0.79 -6.58
CA SER A 54 17.60 -1.98 -5.87
C SER A 54 17.70 -1.85 -4.34
N GLU A 55 18.69 -1.14 -3.83
CA GLU A 55 18.81 -0.81 -2.40
C GLU A 55 17.71 0.15 -1.95
N GLU A 56 17.47 1.20 -2.73
CA GLU A 56 16.41 2.17 -2.46
C GLU A 56 15.04 1.50 -2.47
N LEU A 57 14.76 0.64 -3.46
CA LEU A 57 13.53 -0.13 -3.51
C LEU A 57 13.34 -1.03 -2.29
N LEU A 58 14.44 -1.64 -1.79
CA LEU A 58 14.39 -2.45 -0.57
C LEU A 58 14.06 -1.60 0.67
N THR A 59 14.60 -0.39 0.77
CA THR A 59 14.30 0.56 1.84
C THR A 59 12.82 0.94 1.80
N VAL A 60 12.31 1.33 0.64
CA VAL A 60 10.90 1.67 0.44
C VAL A 60 9.97 0.47 0.70
N ALA A 61 10.39 -0.76 0.37
CA ALA A 61 9.62 -1.96 0.68
C ALA A 61 9.47 -2.20 2.19
N ARG A 62 10.54 -1.98 2.97
CA ARG A 62 10.49 -2.09 4.44
C ARG A 62 9.63 -0.99 5.07
N GLU A 63 9.72 0.23 4.57
CA GLU A 63 8.84 1.33 4.98
C GLU A 63 7.37 1.02 4.64
N ALA A 64 7.11 0.47 3.46
CA ALA A 64 5.78 0.05 3.05
C ALA A 64 5.18 -0.98 4.00
N ALA A 65 5.92 -2.01 4.39
CA ALA A 65 5.47 -3.02 5.35
C ALA A 65 5.05 -2.37 6.69
N SER A 66 5.86 -1.44 7.22
CA SER A 66 5.53 -0.71 8.44
C SER A 66 4.29 0.19 8.28
N HIS A 67 4.17 0.87 7.14
CA HIS A 67 3.02 1.71 6.83
C HIS A 67 1.72 0.90 6.70
N VAL A 68 1.77 -0.25 6.06
CA VAL A 68 0.61 -1.14 5.88
C VAL A 68 0.11 -1.66 7.23
N GLN A 69 0.99 -2.01 8.15
CA GLN A 69 0.63 -2.37 9.52
C GLN A 69 -0.06 -1.21 10.25
N TYR A 70 0.44 0.01 10.10
CA TYR A 70 -0.19 1.21 10.67
C TYR A 70 -1.59 1.46 10.06
N LEU A 71 -1.76 1.28 8.75
CA LEU A 71 -3.05 1.47 8.07
C LEU A 71 -4.10 0.47 8.55
N ALA A 72 -3.69 -0.77 8.84
CA ALA A 72 -4.55 -1.81 9.38
C ALA A 72 -4.97 -1.55 10.84
N SER A 73 -4.15 -0.81 11.60
CA SER A 73 -4.41 -0.58 13.02
C SER A 73 -5.51 0.47 13.23
N PRO A 74 -6.46 0.25 14.17
CA PRO A 74 -7.44 1.26 14.54
C PRO A 74 -6.76 2.42 15.27
N SER A 75 -7.15 3.66 14.95
CA SER A 75 -6.64 4.84 15.64
C SER A 75 -7.29 5.00 17.02
N TRP A 76 -6.70 4.40 18.03
CA TRP A 76 -7.17 4.45 19.41
C TRP A 76 -7.48 5.89 19.91
N PRO A 77 -6.64 6.93 19.67
CA PRO A 77 -6.94 8.28 20.15
C PRO A 77 -8.21 8.86 19.50
N ILE A 78 -8.47 8.55 18.23
CA ILE A 78 -9.69 9.02 17.54
C ILE A 78 -10.91 8.28 18.08
N ARG A 79 -10.83 6.98 18.31
CA ARG A 79 -11.92 6.21 18.91
C ARG A 79 -12.20 6.66 20.35
N ALA A 80 -11.16 6.95 21.13
CA ALA A 80 -11.30 7.47 22.48
C ALA A 80 -11.99 8.86 22.49
N SER A 81 -11.61 9.77 21.57
CA SER A 81 -12.24 11.09 21.47
C SER A 81 -13.71 11.00 21.02
N VAL A 82 -14.06 10.07 20.10
CA VAL A 82 -15.45 9.79 19.74
C VAL A 82 -16.22 9.23 20.94
N GLY A 83 -15.64 8.27 21.66
CA GLY A 83 -16.25 7.72 22.88
C GLY A 83 -16.49 8.79 23.96
N LEU A 84 -15.53 9.68 24.18
CA LEU A 84 -15.66 10.79 25.10
C LEU A 84 -16.77 11.77 24.67
N ALA A 85 -16.85 12.11 23.38
CA ALA A 85 -17.90 12.99 22.86
C ALA A 85 -19.30 12.39 23.07
N ILE A 86 -19.46 11.08 22.82
CA ILE A 86 -20.71 10.36 23.08
C ILE A 86 -21.06 10.39 24.58
N LEU A 87 -20.08 10.17 25.45
CA LEU A 87 -20.27 10.16 26.90
C LEU A 87 -20.68 11.55 27.41
N VAL A 88 -20.06 12.63 26.94
CA VAL A 88 -20.41 13.99 27.25
C VAL A 88 -21.85 14.30 26.80
N MET A 89 -22.24 13.87 25.61
CA MET A 89 -23.62 14.02 25.12
C MET A 89 -24.61 13.31 26.02
N LEU A 90 -24.38 12.05 26.34
CA LEU A 90 -25.28 11.26 27.20
C LEU A 90 -25.39 11.88 28.60
N ALA A 91 -24.30 12.41 29.16
CA ALA A 91 -24.29 13.12 30.44
C ALA A 91 -25.07 14.42 30.38
N GLY A 92 -24.94 15.17 29.29
CA GLY A 92 -25.71 16.44 29.07
C GLY A 92 -27.20 16.18 28.96
N VAL A 93 -27.63 15.22 28.16
CA VAL A 93 -29.03 14.81 28.01
C VAL A 93 -29.58 14.28 29.35
N GLY A 94 -28.82 13.44 30.05
CA GLY A 94 -29.18 12.92 31.36
C GLY A 94 -29.36 14.03 32.42
N ALA A 95 -28.45 14.99 32.43
CA ALA A 95 -28.57 16.18 33.34
C ALA A 95 -29.79 17.06 33.03
N ALA A 96 -30.11 17.24 31.74
CA ALA A 96 -31.28 17.98 31.31
C ALA A 96 -32.58 17.31 31.77
N VAL A 97 -32.70 15.98 31.51
CA VAL A 97 -33.86 15.17 31.95
C VAL A 97 -33.97 15.18 33.50
N PHE A 98 -32.85 15.05 34.21
CA PHE A 98 -32.83 15.07 35.68
C PHE A 98 -33.27 16.42 36.25
N ARG A 99 -32.87 17.54 35.65
CA ARG A 99 -33.33 18.89 36.03
C ARG A 99 -34.84 19.06 35.85
N ILE A 100 -35.42 18.58 34.75
CA ILE A 100 -36.86 18.63 34.49
C ILE A 100 -37.64 17.88 35.57
N ARG A 101 -37.10 16.74 36.07
CA ARG A 101 -37.76 15.94 37.12
C ARG A 101 -37.65 16.51 38.51
N LEU A 102 -36.60 17.32 38.81
CA LEU A 102 -36.33 17.82 40.19
C LEU A 102 -37.00 19.17 40.51
N ILE A 103 -37.57 19.87 39.54
CA ILE A 103 -38.24 21.18 39.79
C ILE A 103 -39.75 20.99 39.49
N PRO A 104 -40.53 20.50 40.48
CA PRO A 104 -41.97 20.41 40.36
C PRO A 104 -42.56 21.82 40.37
N GLY A 105 -43.13 22.29 39.28
CA GLY A 105 -43.85 23.55 39.20
C GLY A 105 -43.29 24.58 38.23
N SER A 106 -42.13 24.38 37.64
CA SER A 106 -41.56 25.29 36.62
C SER A 106 -41.77 24.79 35.17
N GLY A 107 -42.49 23.73 34.94
CA GLY A 107 -42.65 23.10 33.64
C GLY A 107 -43.79 23.70 32.82
N GLY A 108 -43.67 24.93 32.35
CA GLY A 108 -44.50 25.45 31.29
C GLY A 108 -44.11 24.86 29.93
N TRP A 109 -45.07 24.78 28.97
CA TRP A 109 -44.80 24.41 27.59
C TRP A 109 -43.55 25.06 26.96
N PRO A 110 -43.23 26.36 27.25
CA PRO A 110 -42.04 27.04 26.73
C PRO A 110 -40.72 26.41 27.17
N GLU A 111 -40.61 25.99 28.43
CA GLU A 111 -39.37 25.42 29.00
C GLU A 111 -39.12 24.01 28.46
N LEU A 112 -40.18 23.23 28.23
CA LEU A 112 -40.08 21.93 27.56
C LEU A 112 -39.60 22.09 26.10
N VAL A 113 -40.18 23.03 25.35
CA VAL A 113 -39.79 23.31 23.96
C VAL A 113 -38.32 23.76 23.90
N GLN A 114 -37.89 24.67 24.76
CA GLN A 114 -36.52 25.16 24.84
C GLN A 114 -35.53 24.03 25.22
N GLY A 115 -35.91 23.11 26.11
CA GLY A 115 -35.10 21.96 26.48
C GLY A 115 -34.95 20.95 25.33
N VAL A 116 -36.01 20.72 24.57
CA VAL A 116 -35.97 19.87 23.37
C VAL A 116 -35.14 20.50 22.27
N GLU A 117 -35.28 21.80 22.02
CA GLU A 117 -34.49 22.54 21.04
C GLU A 117 -32.98 22.49 21.39
N ALA A 118 -32.60 22.70 22.64
CA ALA A 118 -31.21 22.58 23.11
C ALA A 118 -30.68 21.16 22.91
N ALA A 119 -31.43 20.10 23.23
CA ALA A 119 -31.05 18.73 23.06
C ALA A 119 -30.86 18.36 21.58
N ILE A 120 -31.72 18.83 20.68
CA ILE A 120 -31.58 18.61 19.23
C ILE A 120 -30.30 19.28 18.71
N ASN A 121 -30.04 20.53 19.11
CA ASN A 121 -28.82 21.24 18.71
C ASN A 121 -27.57 20.51 19.17
N ASP A 122 -27.54 20.05 20.43
CA ASP A 122 -26.39 19.27 20.96
C ASP A 122 -26.16 17.96 20.17
N VAL A 123 -27.22 17.23 19.86
CA VAL A 123 -27.10 15.99 19.05
C VAL A 123 -26.55 16.28 17.65
N VAL A 124 -27.03 17.35 17.00
CA VAL A 124 -26.55 17.75 15.67
C VAL A 124 -25.07 18.15 15.72
N PHE A 125 -24.64 19.00 16.65
CA PHE A 125 -23.26 19.45 16.77
C PHE A 125 -22.31 18.29 17.07
N ILE A 126 -22.67 17.38 17.96
CA ILE A 126 -21.85 16.21 18.30
C ILE A 126 -21.83 15.22 17.13
N GLY A 127 -22.94 15.02 16.43
CA GLY A 127 -23.01 14.21 15.22
C GLY A 127 -22.04 14.72 14.13
N ILE A 128 -22.03 16.03 13.91
CA ILE A 128 -21.08 16.68 12.98
C ILE A 128 -19.62 16.48 13.46
N ALA A 129 -19.35 16.66 14.75
CA ALA A 129 -18.00 16.47 15.30
C ALA A 129 -17.50 15.03 15.15
N ILE A 130 -18.34 14.03 15.42
CA ILE A 130 -18.03 12.61 15.22
C ILE A 130 -17.74 12.32 13.74
N PHE A 131 -18.61 12.78 12.84
CA PHE A 131 -18.42 12.61 11.39
C PHE A 131 -17.08 13.24 10.93
N PHE A 132 -16.75 14.42 11.44
CA PHE A 132 -15.50 15.10 11.11
C PHE A 132 -14.28 14.31 11.60
N LEU A 133 -14.30 13.79 12.84
CA LEU A 133 -13.22 12.99 13.41
C LEU A 133 -12.97 11.70 12.60
N LEU A 134 -14.03 10.98 12.23
CA LEU A 134 -13.93 9.78 11.40
C LEU A 134 -13.38 10.10 10.01
N THR A 135 -13.79 11.21 9.42
CA THR A 135 -13.33 11.68 8.12
C THR A 135 -11.84 12.05 8.15
N ILE A 136 -11.36 12.68 9.24
CA ILE A 136 -9.94 13.04 9.41
C ILE A 136 -9.07 11.77 9.44
N GLU A 137 -9.46 10.73 10.17
CA GLU A 137 -8.70 9.48 10.22
C GLU A 137 -8.46 8.92 8.82
N THR A 138 -9.53 8.76 8.05
CA THR A 138 -9.46 8.23 6.69
C THR A 138 -8.60 9.13 5.79
N ARG A 139 -8.75 10.46 5.88
CA ARG A 139 -7.93 11.40 5.12
C ARG A 139 -6.45 11.33 5.47
N MET A 140 -6.11 11.16 6.75
CA MET A 140 -4.71 11.03 7.18
C MET A 140 -4.08 9.72 6.66
N LYS A 141 -4.80 8.59 6.80
CA LYS A 141 -4.37 7.29 6.28
C LYS A 141 -4.18 7.34 4.77
N ARG A 142 -5.16 7.88 4.03
CA ARG A 142 -5.08 8.06 2.57
C ARG A 142 -3.88 8.90 2.16
N ARG A 143 -3.63 10.05 2.81
CA ARG A 143 -2.48 10.92 2.49
C ARG A 143 -1.14 10.21 2.68
N ARG A 144 -1.01 9.33 3.68
CA ARG A 144 0.20 8.53 3.90
C ARG A 144 0.35 7.47 2.82
N ALA A 145 -0.71 6.72 2.52
CA ALA A 145 -0.70 5.72 1.45
C ALA A 145 -0.32 6.35 0.09
N LEU A 146 -0.97 7.45 -0.29
CA LEU A 146 -0.70 8.12 -1.57
C LEU A 146 0.74 8.64 -1.68
N ARG A 147 1.33 9.16 -0.60
CA ARG A 147 2.75 9.57 -0.61
C ARG A 147 3.70 8.40 -0.86
N ALA A 148 3.47 7.27 -0.22
CA ALA A 148 4.28 6.08 -0.42
C ALA A 148 4.08 5.49 -1.82
N LEU A 149 2.86 5.46 -2.34
CA LEU A 149 2.57 5.05 -3.71
C LEU A 149 3.24 5.98 -4.74
N HIS A 150 3.31 7.27 -4.47
CA HIS A 150 4.04 8.22 -5.32
C HIS A 150 5.55 7.93 -5.35
N GLN A 151 6.15 7.53 -4.24
CA GLN A 151 7.55 7.08 -4.21
C GLN A 151 7.76 5.83 -5.07
N LEU A 152 6.88 4.82 -4.96
CA LEU A 152 6.93 3.62 -5.79
C LEU A 152 6.80 3.93 -7.28
N ARG A 153 5.91 4.85 -7.65
CA ARG A 153 5.78 5.35 -9.03
C ARG A 153 7.08 5.98 -9.52
N SER A 154 7.71 6.80 -8.68
CA SER A 154 9.00 7.43 -9.00
C SER A 154 10.10 6.39 -9.23
N ILE A 155 10.19 5.37 -8.39
CA ILE A 155 11.14 4.26 -8.56
C ILE A 155 10.89 3.52 -9.88
N ALA A 156 9.63 3.25 -10.26
CA ALA A 156 9.31 2.63 -11.55
C ALA A 156 9.84 3.45 -12.72
N HIS A 157 9.69 4.77 -12.69
CA HIS A 157 10.27 5.66 -13.71
C HIS A 157 11.80 5.68 -13.68
N VAL A 158 12.42 5.62 -12.51
CA VAL A 158 13.90 5.53 -12.40
C VAL A 158 14.40 4.22 -13.02
N VAL A 159 13.74 3.09 -12.78
CA VAL A 159 14.07 1.82 -13.44
C VAL A 159 13.93 1.94 -14.96
N ASP A 160 12.86 2.59 -15.45
CA ASP A 160 12.67 2.85 -16.88
C ASP A 160 13.81 3.70 -17.45
N MET A 161 14.23 4.76 -16.79
CA MET A 161 15.37 5.58 -17.22
C MET A 161 16.66 4.77 -17.35
N HIS A 162 16.91 3.83 -16.46
CA HIS A 162 18.11 2.99 -16.52
C HIS A 162 18.11 2.03 -17.70
N GLN A 163 16.95 1.58 -18.17
CA GLN A 163 16.85 0.72 -19.34
C GLN A 163 16.80 1.50 -20.68
N LEU A 164 16.51 2.81 -20.68
CA LEU A 164 16.43 3.61 -21.89
C LEU A 164 17.76 3.64 -22.69
N THR A 165 18.89 3.77 -21.95
CA THR A 165 20.22 3.81 -22.57
C THR A 165 20.73 2.41 -22.97
N LYS A 166 19.95 1.37 -22.71
CA LYS A 166 20.26 -0.04 -22.95
C LYS A 166 19.49 -0.53 -24.18
N ASP A 167 20.00 -0.17 -25.35
CA ASP A 167 19.35 -0.48 -26.65
C ASP A 167 19.98 -1.69 -27.31
N PRO A 168 19.19 -2.77 -27.53
CA PRO A 168 19.64 -3.97 -28.24
C PRO A 168 20.05 -3.73 -29.70
N GLU A 169 19.39 -2.81 -30.41
CA GLU A 169 19.67 -2.51 -31.81
C GLU A 169 21.14 -2.10 -32.03
N GLN A 170 21.71 -1.41 -31.04
CA GLN A 170 23.08 -0.99 -31.09
C GLN A 170 24.09 -2.16 -31.03
N LEU A 171 23.69 -3.32 -30.51
CA LEU A 171 24.51 -4.54 -30.50
C LEU A 171 24.32 -5.38 -31.76
N LEU A 172 23.15 -5.28 -32.40
CA LEU A 172 22.79 -6.10 -33.55
C LEU A 172 23.21 -5.47 -34.88
N SER A 173 22.99 -4.17 -35.05
CA SER A 173 23.23 -3.44 -36.31
C SER A 173 24.46 -2.55 -36.33
N ASN A 174 25.19 -2.41 -35.19
CA ASN A 174 26.39 -1.59 -35.02
C ASN A 174 26.34 -0.23 -35.74
N PRO A 175 25.31 0.60 -35.48
CA PRO A 175 25.17 1.90 -36.13
C PRO A 175 26.35 2.81 -35.78
N PRO A 176 26.69 3.80 -36.59
CA PRO A 176 27.78 4.74 -36.31
C PRO A 176 27.48 5.48 -34.99
N SER A 177 28.44 5.44 -34.06
CA SER A 177 28.31 6.13 -32.78
C SER A 177 28.54 7.65 -32.93
N THR A 178 27.77 8.46 -32.21
CA THR A 178 27.97 9.90 -32.09
C THR A 178 28.77 10.21 -30.82
N ALA A 179 29.28 11.44 -30.69
CA ALA A 179 30.03 11.86 -29.50
C ALA A 179 29.18 11.74 -28.19
N SER A 180 27.87 11.78 -28.28
CA SER A 180 26.93 11.65 -27.15
C SER A 180 26.38 10.22 -26.99
N SER A 181 26.83 9.26 -27.81
CA SER A 181 26.37 7.88 -27.70
C SER A 181 26.88 7.25 -26.41
N PRO A 182 26.05 6.49 -25.66
CA PRO A 182 26.49 5.82 -24.44
C PRO A 182 27.62 4.81 -24.71
N VAL A 183 28.62 4.80 -23.83
CA VAL A 183 29.72 3.82 -23.93
C VAL A 183 29.18 2.42 -23.70
N ARG A 184 29.46 1.51 -24.63
CA ARG A 184 29.03 0.12 -24.59
C ARG A 184 30.01 -0.70 -23.76
N THR A 185 29.55 -1.15 -22.59
CA THR A 185 30.39 -1.96 -21.68
C THR A 185 29.82 -3.35 -21.45
N MET A 186 28.61 -3.66 -21.95
CA MET A 186 27.92 -4.93 -21.70
C MET A 186 27.91 -5.82 -22.94
N SER A 187 28.18 -7.10 -22.75
CA SER A 187 27.93 -8.16 -23.73
C SER A 187 26.42 -8.37 -23.92
N LYS A 188 26.03 -9.09 -25.01
CA LYS A 188 24.64 -9.48 -25.29
C LYS A 188 23.98 -10.18 -24.08
N GLY A 189 24.70 -11.12 -23.45
CA GLY A 189 24.21 -11.86 -22.28
C GLY A 189 24.07 -10.99 -21.02
N GLU A 190 25.01 -10.08 -20.80
CA GLU A 190 24.93 -9.12 -19.66
C GLU A 190 23.79 -8.12 -19.85
N LEU A 191 23.58 -7.61 -21.07
CA LEU A 191 22.47 -6.74 -21.38
C LEU A 191 21.12 -7.43 -21.17
N GLY A 192 20.96 -8.66 -21.64
CA GLY A 192 19.75 -9.46 -21.41
C GLY A 192 19.48 -9.61 -19.92
N ARG A 193 20.49 -9.97 -19.14
CA ARG A 193 20.36 -10.13 -17.68
C ARG A 193 20.07 -8.82 -16.95
N TYR A 194 20.65 -7.71 -17.41
CA TYR A 194 20.34 -6.38 -16.86
C TYR A 194 18.87 -6.00 -17.08
N LEU A 195 18.35 -6.25 -18.27
CA LEU A 195 16.95 -6.02 -18.62
C LEU A 195 16.00 -6.93 -17.81
N ASP A 196 16.36 -8.21 -17.61
CA ASP A 196 15.61 -9.12 -16.74
C ASP A 196 15.48 -8.54 -15.32
N TYR A 197 16.57 -8.06 -14.73
CA TYR A 197 16.53 -7.47 -13.39
C TYR A 197 15.68 -6.20 -13.33
N CYS A 198 15.70 -5.36 -14.37
CA CYS A 198 14.78 -4.22 -14.46
C CYS A 198 13.32 -4.67 -14.44
N SER A 199 12.97 -5.73 -15.20
CA SER A 199 11.61 -6.27 -15.23
C SER A 199 11.21 -6.90 -13.89
N GLU A 200 12.10 -7.65 -13.23
CA GLU A 200 11.88 -8.20 -11.90
C GLU A 200 11.63 -7.10 -10.86
N MET A 201 12.42 -6.00 -10.89
CA MET A 201 12.23 -4.84 -10.00
C MET A 201 10.86 -4.19 -10.20
N LEU A 202 10.42 -3.98 -11.44
CA LEU A 202 9.09 -3.45 -11.74
C LEU A 202 7.97 -4.37 -11.22
N SER A 203 8.15 -5.69 -11.36
CA SER A 203 7.20 -6.67 -10.83
C SER A 203 7.09 -6.63 -9.31
N VAL A 204 8.21 -6.46 -8.60
CA VAL A 204 8.20 -6.31 -7.15
C VAL A 204 7.61 -4.97 -6.73
N THR A 205 7.90 -3.88 -7.45
CA THR A 205 7.31 -2.55 -7.21
C THR A 205 5.78 -2.59 -7.25
N SER A 206 5.21 -3.29 -8.24
CA SER A 206 3.76 -3.53 -8.33
C SER A 206 3.22 -4.27 -7.10
N LYS A 207 3.89 -5.32 -6.64
CA LYS A 207 3.48 -6.09 -5.47
C LYS A 207 3.54 -5.29 -4.16
N ILE A 208 4.56 -4.43 -4.01
CA ILE A 208 4.65 -3.51 -2.87
C ILE A 208 3.48 -2.51 -2.89
N ALA A 209 3.12 -1.99 -4.08
CA ALA A 209 1.96 -1.10 -4.22
C ALA A 209 0.65 -1.82 -3.84
N ALA A 210 0.46 -3.06 -4.26
CA ALA A 210 -0.72 -3.85 -3.95
C ALA A 210 -0.92 -4.12 -2.45
N LEU A 211 0.16 -4.15 -1.63
CA LEU A 211 0.05 -4.29 -0.17
C LEU A 211 -0.80 -3.20 0.48
N TYR A 212 -0.83 -1.99 -0.09
CA TYR A 212 -1.59 -0.87 0.47
C TYR A 212 -3.10 -1.09 0.41
N VAL A 213 -3.62 -1.72 -0.64
CA VAL A 213 -5.05 -2.00 -0.78
C VAL A 213 -5.47 -3.29 -0.07
N GLU A 214 -4.53 -4.18 0.23
CA GLU A 214 -4.78 -5.39 1.03
C GLU A 214 -5.29 -5.07 2.44
N ARG A 215 -4.86 -3.96 3.02
CA ARG A 215 -5.13 -3.56 4.41
C ARG A 215 -5.92 -2.27 4.56
N PHE A 216 -6.13 -1.54 3.48
CA PHE A 216 -6.84 -0.26 3.49
C PHE A 216 -7.77 -0.14 2.29
N ASP A 217 -9.06 -0.46 2.53
CA ASP A 217 -10.12 -0.38 1.52
C ASP A 217 -10.53 1.08 1.31
N ASP A 218 -9.84 1.75 0.38
CA ASP A 218 -10.08 3.14 0.00
C ASP A 218 -10.03 3.30 -1.52
N PRO A 219 -11.11 3.79 -2.17
CA PRO A 219 -11.20 3.85 -3.63
C PRO A 219 -10.11 4.69 -4.29
N VAL A 220 -9.65 5.76 -3.61
CA VAL A 220 -8.58 6.63 -4.15
C VAL A 220 -7.23 5.91 -4.09
N THR A 221 -6.96 5.19 -3.01
CA THR A 221 -5.76 4.36 -2.87
C THR A 221 -5.76 3.22 -3.89
N LEU A 222 -6.89 2.56 -4.10
CA LEU A 222 -7.05 1.51 -5.12
C LEU A 222 -6.77 2.04 -6.53
N SER A 223 -7.29 3.23 -6.87
CA SER A 223 -7.01 3.87 -8.17
C SER A 223 -5.52 4.11 -8.37
N ALA A 224 -4.83 4.64 -7.35
CA ALA A 224 -3.39 4.89 -7.42
C ALA A 224 -2.57 3.60 -7.56
N VAL A 225 -2.97 2.51 -6.91
CA VAL A 225 -2.34 1.19 -7.06
C VAL A 225 -2.54 0.68 -8.49
N ASN A 226 -3.75 0.72 -9.03
CA ASN A 226 -4.05 0.30 -10.41
C ASN A 226 -3.22 1.08 -11.45
N GLU A 227 -2.98 2.38 -11.21
CA GLU A 227 -2.10 3.18 -12.07
C GLU A 227 -0.64 2.68 -12.02
N ILE A 228 -0.12 2.33 -10.84
CA ILE A 228 1.24 1.78 -10.70
C ILE A 228 1.34 0.40 -11.36
N GLU A 229 0.35 -0.46 -11.18
CA GLU A 229 0.32 -1.78 -11.82
C GLU A 229 0.29 -1.66 -13.34
N SER A 230 -0.53 -0.76 -13.88
CA SER A 230 -0.60 -0.49 -15.32
C SER A 230 0.71 0.08 -15.85
N LEU A 231 1.35 1.01 -15.12
CA LEU A 231 2.64 1.57 -15.46
C LEU A 231 3.73 0.48 -15.50
N THR A 232 3.88 -0.28 -14.42
CA THR A 232 4.92 -1.31 -14.31
C THR A 232 4.72 -2.43 -15.33
N ALA A 233 3.49 -2.84 -15.60
CA ALA A 233 3.16 -3.80 -16.66
C ALA A 233 3.51 -3.26 -18.06
N GLY A 234 3.21 -1.99 -18.33
CA GLY A 234 3.58 -1.33 -19.59
C GLY A 234 5.08 -1.24 -19.79
N LEU A 235 5.83 -0.86 -18.76
CA LEU A 235 7.29 -0.79 -18.77
C LEU A 235 7.93 -2.17 -18.92
N SER A 236 7.45 -3.17 -18.21
CA SER A 236 7.92 -4.56 -18.34
C SER A 236 7.70 -5.10 -19.74
N ARG A 237 6.60 -4.76 -20.40
CA ARG A 237 6.32 -5.15 -21.79
C ARG A 237 7.34 -4.56 -22.77
N LYS A 238 7.73 -3.28 -22.60
CA LYS A 238 8.81 -2.66 -23.40
C LYS A 238 10.15 -3.35 -23.18
N ILE A 239 10.46 -3.72 -21.94
CA ILE A 239 11.69 -4.47 -21.61
C ILE A 239 11.68 -5.85 -22.31
N TRP A 240 10.57 -6.56 -22.26
CA TRP A 240 10.41 -7.85 -22.94
C TRP A 240 10.61 -7.76 -24.45
N GLN A 241 10.13 -6.70 -25.09
CA GLN A 241 10.40 -6.45 -26.51
C GLN A 241 11.91 -6.34 -26.77
N LYS A 242 12.66 -5.61 -25.93
CA LYS A 242 14.13 -5.51 -26.05
C LYS A 242 14.83 -6.85 -25.85
N ILE A 243 14.40 -7.65 -24.86
CA ILE A 243 14.97 -8.98 -24.62
C ILE A 243 14.71 -9.91 -25.80
N THR A 244 13.53 -9.86 -26.40
CA THR A 244 13.19 -10.65 -27.58
C THR A 244 14.09 -10.30 -28.76
N MET A 245 14.38 -9.01 -29.01
CA MET A 245 15.32 -8.57 -30.04
C MET A 245 16.73 -9.14 -29.83
N LEU A 246 17.17 -9.25 -28.58
CA LEU A 246 18.49 -9.83 -28.26
C LEU A 246 18.56 -11.33 -28.59
N ASN A 247 17.45 -12.05 -28.62
CA ASN A 247 17.42 -13.50 -28.82
C ASN A 247 17.22 -13.91 -30.29
N VAL A 248 16.99 -12.96 -31.16
CA VAL A 248 16.95 -13.16 -32.62
C VAL A 248 18.35 -12.96 -33.19
#